data_93cb638ccfe084206f114f51beffcace
#
_entry.id   93cb638ccfe084206f114f51beffcace
#
_cell.length_a   1.000
_cell.length_b   1.000
_cell.length_c   1.000
_cell.angle_alpha   90.00
_cell.angle_beta   90.00
_cell.angle_gamma   90.00
#
_symmetry.space_group_name_H-M   'P 1'
#
loop_
_entity.id
_entity.type
_entity.pdbx_description
1 polymer ?
#
loop_
_entity_poly.entity_id
_entity_poly.type
_entity_poly.pdbx_seq_one_letter_code
_entity_poly.pdbx_strand_id
1 'polypeptide(L)'
;MKRWDWTAPPLIGRVRGNCFGVIGMGRIGTATARRARAFDMPVLFYDPYVPDGQELALGFERTRSLDDLLDRADVVSLHTPLTDETRRMINAATLVRMRKNSILINTARGGIVDIDALHDALKGGMIAGAALDVLPQEPPDPAHPLIRAYGTNEPWLSGRFLLSPHAAFYSAAGMADLRRKPVETVVAYLTEGKLRNCVNAALLAQYGSRS
;
A
#
# COMPACT_ATOMS: atom_id res chain seq x y z
N MET A 1 -37.78 9.89 3.88
CA MET A 1 -36.78 10.20 4.88
C MET A 1 -36.13 8.86 5.29
N LYS A 2 -34.81 8.64 5.08
CA LYS A 2 -34.15 7.43 5.57
C LYS A 2 -34.27 7.38 7.09
N ARG A 3 -34.66 6.25 7.64
CA ARG A 3 -34.86 6.04 9.08
C ARG A 3 -33.57 6.42 9.84
N TRP A 4 -33.69 7.33 10.81
CA TRP A 4 -32.63 7.65 11.75
C TRP A 4 -32.53 6.50 12.77
N ASP A 5 -31.74 5.48 12.47
CA ASP A 5 -31.68 4.25 13.26
C ASP A 5 -30.21 3.82 13.40
N TRP A 6 -29.66 4.00 14.58
CA TRP A 6 -28.26 3.66 14.89
C TRP A 6 -28.03 2.15 14.99
N THR A 7 -29.08 1.33 15.07
CA THR A 7 -28.99 -0.13 15.12
C THR A 7 -29.02 -0.77 13.73
N ALA A 8 -29.31 -0.01 12.68
CA ALA A 8 -29.41 -0.52 11.31
C ALA A 8 -28.06 -0.98 10.71
N PRO A 9 -26.91 -0.29 10.93
CA PRO A 9 -25.63 -0.79 10.48
C PRO A 9 -25.12 -1.92 11.40
N PRO A 10 -24.28 -2.86 10.87
CA PRO A 10 -23.64 -3.85 11.71
C PRO A 10 -22.69 -3.17 12.72
N LEU A 11 -22.44 -3.86 13.83
CA LEU A 11 -21.48 -3.40 14.82
C LEU A 11 -20.10 -3.25 14.18
N ILE A 12 -19.48 -2.09 14.38
CA ILE A 12 -18.15 -1.78 13.87
C ILE A 12 -17.12 -2.05 14.98
N GLY A 13 -16.05 -2.77 14.62
CA GLY A 13 -14.92 -3.02 15.51
C GLY A 13 -14.17 -1.73 15.87
N ARG A 14 -13.48 -1.75 17.01
CA ARG A 14 -12.57 -0.65 17.38
C ARG A 14 -11.32 -0.71 16.52
N VAL A 15 -10.78 0.46 16.16
CA VAL A 15 -9.46 0.57 15.50
C VAL A 15 -8.34 0.25 16.49
N ARG A 16 -8.46 0.76 17.73
CA ARG A 16 -7.51 0.53 18.83
C ARG A 16 -7.30 -0.95 19.08
N GLY A 17 -6.04 -1.37 19.15
CA GLY A 17 -5.66 -2.75 19.44
C GLY A 17 -5.60 -3.66 18.20
N ASN A 18 -6.14 -3.25 17.05
CA ASN A 18 -5.95 -3.97 15.81
C ASN A 18 -4.50 -3.87 15.35
N CYS A 19 -3.93 -4.99 14.91
CA CYS A 19 -2.56 -5.06 14.44
C CYS A 19 -2.43 -4.49 13.02
N PHE A 20 -1.56 -3.49 12.85
CA PHE A 20 -1.29 -2.83 11.57
C PHE A 20 0.00 -3.38 10.96
N GLY A 21 -0.11 -4.14 9.88
CA GLY A 21 0.99 -4.71 9.12
C GLY A 21 1.44 -3.77 8.00
N VAL A 22 2.72 -3.43 7.97
CA VAL A 22 3.35 -2.60 6.93
C VAL A 22 4.29 -3.44 6.09
N ILE A 23 4.05 -3.52 4.79
CA ILE A 23 4.95 -4.18 3.85
C ILE A 23 5.74 -3.10 3.10
N GLY A 24 7.06 -3.02 3.39
CA GLY A 24 7.94 -1.96 2.92
C GLY A 24 8.07 -0.80 3.91
N MET A 25 9.18 -0.75 4.66
CA MET A 25 9.45 0.23 5.72
C MET A 25 10.30 1.41 5.23
N GLY A 26 10.04 1.85 3.99
CA GLY A 26 10.62 3.05 3.41
C GLY A 26 10.02 4.34 4.02
N ARG A 27 10.24 5.49 3.36
CA ARG A 27 9.76 6.81 3.83
C ARG A 27 8.25 6.84 4.07
N ILE A 28 7.46 6.27 3.16
CA ILE A 28 5.99 6.28 3.26
C ILE A 28 5.53 5.25 4.29
N GLY A 29 6.04 4.02 4.24
CA GLY A 29 5.69 2.97 5.20
C GLY A 29 5.97 3.39 6.64
N THR A 30 7.15 3.98 6.91
CA THR A 30 7.48 4.52 8.24
C THR A 30 6.52 5.64 8.67
N ALA A 31 6.17 6.55 7.76
CA ALA A 31 5.24 7.62 8.06
C ALA A 31 3.82 7.10 8.36
N THR A 32 3.39 6.06 7.66
CA THR A 32 2.10 5.38 7.88
C THR A 32 2.11 4.62 9.20
N ALA A 33 3.16 3.83 9.47
CA ALA A 33 3.36 3.10 10.72
C ALA A 33 3.24 4.00 11.97
N ARG A 34 3.90 5.16 11.94
CA ARG A 34 3.81 6.15 13.04
C ARG A 34 2.39 6.66 13.26
N ARG A 35 1.61 6.82 12.20
CA ARG A 35 0.20 7.25 12.30
C ARG A 35 -0.68 6.14 12.83
N ALA A 36 -0.50 4.90 12.38
CA ALA A 36 -1.21 3.75 12.93
C ALA A 36 -0.94 3.61 14.45
N ARG A 37 0.32 3.77 14.87
CA ARG A 37 0.68 3.77 16.30
C ARG A 37 -0.03 4.87 17.09
N ALA A 38 -0.25 6.04 16.50
CA ALA A 38 -0.97 7.14 17.16
C ALA A 38 -2.47 6.84 17.38
N PHE A 39 -3.01 5.83 16.69
CA PHE A 39 -4.34 5.27 16.93
C PHE A 39 -4.33 4.06 17.89
N ASP A 40 -3.24 3.88 18.64
CA ASP A 40 -3.04 2.74 19.55
C ASP A 40 -3.11 1.37 18.84
N MET A 41 -2.67 1.30 17.58
CA MET A 41 -2.52 0.05 16.86
C MET A 41 -1.12 -0.51 17.08
N PRO A 42 -0.94 -1.76 17.52
CA PRO A 42 0.34 -2.46 17.39
C PRO A 42 0.79 -2.48 15.93
N VAL A 43 2.08 -2.21 15.68
CA VAL A 43 2.61 -2.17 14.32
C VAL A 43 3.60 -3.30 14.11
N LEU A 44 3.33 -4.13 13.09
CA LEU A 44 4.26 -5.09 12.51
C LEU A 44 4.79 -4.57 11.19
N PHE A 45 6.01 -4.92 10.80
CA PHE A 45 6.46 -4.66 9.45
C PHE A 45 7.29 -5.81 8.87
N TYR A 46 7.19 -5.97 7.56
CA TYR A 46 8.04 -6.82 6.75
C TYR A 46 8.78 -5.96 5.73
N ASP A 47 10.10 -5.98 5.80
CA ASP A 47 10.99 -5.38 4.80
C ASP A 47 12.36 -6.10 4.89
N PRO A 48 12.74 -6.90 3.88
CA PRO A 48 13.99 -7.64 3.90
C PRO A 48 15.25 -6.75 3.72
N TYR A 49 15.06 -5.51 3.25
CA TYR A 49 16.16 -4.60 2.92
C TYR A 49 16.51 -3.61 4.03
N VAL A 50 15.71 -3.55 5.08
CA VAL A 50 15.96 -2.68 6.23
C VAL A 50 17.07 -3.28 7.08
N PRO A 51 18.11 -2.50 7.49
CA PRO A 51 19.18 -2.98 8.36
C PRO A 51 18.65 -3.54 9.69
N ASP A 52 19.34 -4.52 10.23
CA ASP A 52 19.06 -5.04 11.57
C ASP A 52 19.20 -3.93 12.62
N GLY A 53 18.29 -3.93 13.60
CA GLY A 53 18.21 -2.90 14.63
C GLY A 53 17.30 -1.70 14.27
N GLN A 54 16.89 -1.58 13.02
CA GLN A 54 15.96 -0.53 12.61
C GLN A 54 14.60 -0.64 13.34
N GLU A 55 14.16 -1.86 13.62
CA GLU A 55 12.96 -2.15 14.41
C GLU A 55 13.04 -1.54 15.81
N LEU A 56 14.21 -1.59 16.45
CA LEU A 56 14.44 -1.00 17.78
C LEU A 56 14.40 0.53 17.71
N ALA A 57 15.05 1.13 16.71
CA ALA A 57 15.06 2.58 16.51
C ALA A 57 13.67 3.14 16.22
N LEU A 58 12.82 2.39 15.52
CA LEU A 58 11.46 2.78 15.18
C LEU A 58 10.44 2.45 16.28
N GLY A 59 10.75 1.50 17.17
CA GLY A 59 9.84 0.97 18.17
C GLY A 59 8.70 0.16 17.59
N PHE A 60 8.94 -0.53 16.45
CA PHE A 60 7.98 -1.41 15.78
C PHE A 60 8.51 -2.84 15.76
N GLU A 61 7.61 -3.82 15.67
CA GLU A 61 8.00 -5.23 15.57
C GLU A 61 8.29 -5.60 14.11
N ARG A 62 9.46 -6.18 13.84
CA ARG A 62 9.83 -6.71 12.53
C ARG A 62 9.48 -8.18 12.43
N THR A 63 8.70 -8.55 11.41
CA THR A 63 8.51 -9.95 11.03
C THR A 63 9.64 -10.40 10.09
N ARG A 64 10.03 -11.66 10.17
CA ARG A 64 11.12 -12.23 9.34
C ARG A 64 10.60 -12.81 8.03
N SER A 65 9.28 -12.97 7.89
CA SER A 65 8.65 -13.41 6.65
C SER A 65 7.38 -12.61 6.38
N LEU A 66 6.98 -12.58 5.10
CA LEU A 66 5.71 -12.02 4.67
C LEU A 66 4.54 -12.78 5.31
N ASP A 67 4.64 -14.10 5.34
CA ASP A 67 3.62 -14.99 5.88
C ASP A 67 3.32 -14.69 7.35
N ASP A 68 4.35 -14.50 8.19
CA ASP A 68 4.17 -14.14 9.60
C ASP A 68 3.43 -12.81 9.77
N LEU A 69 3.70 -11.83 8.91
CA LEU A 69 2.96 -10.57 8.93
C LEU A 69 1.48 -10.79 8.56
N LEU A 70 1.22 -11.52 7.47
CA LEU A 70 -0.14 -11.75 6.96
C LEU A 70 -1.01 -12.53 7.96
N ASP A 71 -0.44 -13.51 8.64
CA ASP A 71 -1.14 -14.33 9.66
C ASP A 71 -1.58 -13.51 10.88
N ARG A 72 -0.89 -12.40 11.16
CA ARG A 72 -1.04 -11.62 12.40
C ARG A 72 -1.73 -10.27 12.21
N ALA A 73 -1.65 -9.67 11.01
CA ALA A 73 -2.16 -8.34 10.78
C ALA A 73 -3.68 -8.31 10.58
N ASP A 74 -4.35 -7.34 11.21
CA ASP A 74 -5.75 -7.01 10.96
C ASP A 74 -5.89 -6.00 9.81
N VAL A 75 -4.86 -5.18 9.59
CA VAL A 75 -4.76 -4.27 8.44
C VAL A 75 -3.40 -4.49 7.79
N VAL A 76 -3.38 -4.76 6.48
CA VAL A 76 -2.16 -4.92 5.69
C VAL A 76 -2.03 -3.76 4.73
N SER A 77 -0.95 -2.98 4.85
CA SER A 77 -0.71 -1.79 4.01
C SER A 77 0.59 -1.93 3.21
N LEU A 78 0.49 -1.75 1.89
CA LEU A 78 1.58 -1.96 0.94
C LEU A 78 2.30 -0.65 0.65
N HIS A 79 3.64 -0.64 0.80
CA HIS A 79 4.52 0.52 0.58
C HIS A 79 5.82 0.16 -0.14
N THR A 80 5.85 -0.98 -0.85
CA THR A 80 7.00 -1.42 -1.65
C THR A 80 6.97 -0.82 -3.06
N PRO A 81 8.11 -0.67 -3.73
CA PRO A 81 8.15 -0.46 -5.18
C PRO A 81 7.64 -1.71 -5.91
N LEU A 82 7.25 -1.55 -7.19
CA LEU A 82 6.97 -2.67 -8.07
C LEU A 82 8.28 -3.14 -8.71
N THR A 83 8.70 -4.34 -8.37
CA THR A 83 9.86 -5.07 -8.91
C THR A 83 9.42 -6.47 -9.32
N ASP A 84 10.31 -7.27 -9.90
CA ASP A 84 9.99 -8.66 -10.20
C ASP A 84 9.67 -9.48 -8.94
N GLU A 85 10.33 -9.16 -7.82
CA GLU A 85 10.09 -9.77 -6.51
C GLU A 85 8.72 -9.41 -5.91
N THR A 86 8.28 -8.17 -6.08
CA THR A 86 7.03 -7.66 -5.48
C THR A 86 5.83 -7.77 -6.43
N ARG A 87 6.05 -8.13 -7.68
CA ARG A 87 4.98 -8.34 -8.67
C ARG A 87 4.09 -9.49 -8.23
N ARG A 88 2.77 -9.20 -8.11
CA ARG A 88 1.77 -10.15 -7.61
C ARG A 88 2.18 -10.80 -6.27
N MET A 89 2.88 -10.06 -5.43
CA MET A 89 3.25 -10.52 -4.09
C MET A 89 2.00 -10.83 -3.26
N ILE A 90 0.94 -10.05 -3.45
CA ILE A 90 -0.39 -10.35 -2.90
C ILE A 90 -1.19 -11.07 -3.98
N ASN A 91 -1.34 -12.37 -3.81
CA ASN A 91 -1.99 -13.31 -4.72
C ASN A 91 -2.87 -14.29 -3.96
N ALA A 92 -3.46 -15.29 -4.63
CA ALA A 92 -4.36 -16.25 -4.00
C ALA A 92 -3.71 -16.97 -2.79
N ALA A 93 -2.42 -17.35 -2.90
CA ALA A 93 -1.72 -18.06 -1.83
C ALA A 93 -1.45 -17.16 -0.60
N THR A 94 -1.13 -15.88 -0.82
CA THR A 94 -0.88 -14.93 0.27
C THR A 94 -2.18 -14.37 0.84
N LEU A 95 -3.23 -14.18 0.03
CA LEU A 95 -4.55 -13.75 0.50
C LEU A 95 -5.20 -14.77 1.45
N VAL A 96 -4.98 -16.07 1.22
CA VAL A 96 -5.51 -17.12 2.09
C VAL A 96 -4.88 -17.11 3.49
N ARG A 97 -3.67 -16.54 3.62
CA ARG A 97 -3.00 -16.35 4.91
C ARG A 97 -3.51 -15.16 5.70
N MET A 98 -4.12 -14.20 5.02
CA MET A 98 -4.69 -13.05 5.70
C MET A 98 -5.85 -13.45 6.60
N ARG A 99 -5.99 -12.77 7.71
CA ARG A 99 -7.09 -13.02 8.66
C ARG A 99 -8.43 -12.68 8.01
N LYS A 100 -9.45 -13.49 8.30
CA LYS A 100 -10.79 -13.33 7.70
C LYS A 100 -11.39 -11.93 7.88
N ASN A 101 -11.05 -11.25 8.98
CA ASN A 101 -11.55 -9.89 9.27
C ASN A 101 -10.54 -8.80 8.87
N SER A 102 -9.49 -9.14 8.13
CA SER A 102 -8.46 -8.19 7.75
C SER A 102 -8.85 -7.32 6.55
N ILE A 103 -8.15 -6.19 6.43
CA ILE A 103 -8.31 -5.22 5.35
C ILE A 103 -6.97 -5.08 4.62
N LEU A 104 -6.99 -5.16 3.29
CA LEU A 104 -5.84 -4.88 2.44
C LEU A 104 -5.87 -3.43 1.95
N ILE A 105 -4.75 -2.71 2.06
CA ILE A 105 -4.61 -1.33 1.56
C ILE A 105 -3.44 -1.26 0.59
N ASN A 106 -3.68 -0.74 -0.61
CA ASN A 106 -2.62 -0.52 -1.61
C ASN A 106 -2.65 0.92 -2.14
N THR A 107 -1.68 1.71 -1.71
CA THR A 107 -1.39 3.06 -2.23
C THR A 107 0.01 3.12 -2.87
N ALA A 108 0.61 1.96 -3.16
CA ALA A 108 1.96 1.86 -3.71
C ALA A 108 1.95 1.69 -5.23
N ARG A 109 1.76 0.46 -5.72
CA ARG A 109 1.67 0.14 -7.17
C ARG A 109 0.67 -1.00 -7.38
N GLY A 110 -0.17 -0.88 -8.39
CA GLY A 110 -1.24 -1.86 -8.67
C GLY A 110 -0.73 -3.26 -8.96
N GLY A 111 0.37 -3.38 -9.70
CA GLY A 111 0.96 -4.68 -10.05
C GLY A 111 1.49 -5.51 -8.87
N ILE A 112 1.50 -4.98 -7.65
CA ILE A 112 1.84 -5.73 -6.43
C ILE A 112 0.71 -6.70 -6.04
N VAL A 113 -0.52 -6.37 -6.40
CA VAL A 113 -1.72 -7.16 -6.10
C VAL A 113 -2.22 -7.86 -7.35
N ASP A 114 -2.47 -9.14 -7.25
CA ASP A 114 -3.24 -9.89 -8.23
C ASP A 114 -4.72 -9.54 -8.06
N ILE A 115 -5.25 -8.74 -9.00
CA ILE A 115 -6.60 -8.20 -8.88
C ILE A 115 -7.68 -9.27 -9.08
N ASP A 116 -7.39 -10.34 -9.84
CA ASP A 116 -8.31 -11.47 -9.99
C ASP A 116 -8.42 -12.25 -8.69
N ALA A 117 -7.28 -12.55 -8.07
CA ALA A 117 -7.25 -13.21 -6.77
C ALA A 117 -7.92 -12.36 -5.68
N LEU A 118 -7.75 -11.02 -5.73
CA LEU A 118 -8.43 -10.11 -4.80
C LEU A 118 -9.95 -10.11 -5.00
N HIS A 119 -10.44 -10.13 -6.26
CA HIS A 119 -11.86 -10.27 -6.56
C HIS A 119 -12.44 -11.51 -5.88
N ASP A 120 -11.79 -12.66 -6.07
CA ASP A 120 -12.25 -13.94 -5.54
C ASP A 120 -12.20 -13.97 -4.01
N ALA A 121 -11.15 -13.41 -3.41
CA ALA A 121 -11.01 -13.29 -1.95
C ALA A 121 -12.11 -12.43 -1.32
N LEU A 122 -12.44 -11.28 -1.94
CA LEU A 122 -13.52 -10.41 -1.48
C LEU A 122 -14.88 -11.07 -1.65
N LYS A 123 -15.14 -11.68 -2.82
CA LYS A 123 -16.41 -12.34 -3.15
C LYS A 123 -16.65 -13.56 -2.26
N GLY A 124 -15.60 -14.33 -1.99
CA GLY A 124 -15.64 -15.50 -1.09
C GLY A 124 -15.65 -15.14 0.40
N GLY A 125 -15.51 -13.85 0.78
CA GLY A 125 -15.44 -13.42 2.18
C GLY A 125 -14.20 -13.90 2.90
N MET A 126 -13.10 -14.12 2.17
CA MET A 126 -11.81 -14.56 2.70
C MET A 126 -11.15 -13.44 3.52
N ILE A 127 -11.30 -12.19 3.09
CA ILE A 127 -10.90 -10.98 3.83
C ILE A 127 -12.11 -10.06 3.99
N ALA A 128 -12.08 -9.16 4.96
CA ALA A 128 -13.19 -8.25 5.24
C ALA A 128 -13.34 -7.19 4.16
N GLY A 129 -12.24 -6.66 3.64
CA GLY A 129 -12.29 -5.59 2.65
C GLY A 129 -10.94 -5.23 2.05
N ALA A 130 -10.97 -4.32 1.07
CA ALA A 130 -9.76 -3.74 0.49
C ALA A 130 -9.96 -2.27 0.13
N ALA A 131 -8.87 -1.50 0.13
CA ALA A 131 -8.81 -0.13 -0.33
C ALA A 131 -7.64 0.03 -1.31
N LEU A 132 -7.94 0.36 -2.57
CA LEU A 132 -6.94 0.50 -3.62
C LEU A 132 -6.95 1.94 -4.15
N ASP A 133 -5.78 2.58 -4.16
CA ASP A 133 -5.56 3.84 -4.89
C ASP A 133 -4.95 3.57 -6.27
N VAL A 134 -4.39 2.39 -6.46
CA VAL A 134 -3.65 1.98 -7.65
C VAL A 134 -4.12 0.64 -8.17
N LEU A 135 -4.13 0.48 -9.50
CA LEU A 135 -4.55 -0.74 -10.19
C LEU A 135 -3.46 -1.24 -11.15
N PRO A 136 -3.43 -2.54 -11.49
CA PRO A 136 -2.47 -3.08 -12.46
C PRO A 136 -2.55 -2.41 -13.84
N GLN A 137 -3.75 -1.99 -14.23
CA GLN A 137 -4.02 -1.19 -15.42
C GLN A 137 -4.74 0.09 -14.99
N GLU A 138 -4.26 1.24 -15.46
CA GLU A 138 -4.82 2.56 -15.21
C GLU A 138 -4.90 3.36 -16.53
N PRO A 139 -6.10 3.78 -16.98
CA PRO A 139 -7.42 3.55 -16.37
C PRO A 139 -7.80 2.07 -16.34
N PRO A 140 -8.63 1.65 -15.36
CA PRO A 140 -9.04 0.26 -15.23
C PRO A 140 -9.93 -0.19 -16.39
N ASP A 141 -9.84 -1.49 -16.74
CA ASP A 141 -10.80 -2.11 -17.63
C ASP A 141 -12.18 -2.20 -16.95
N PRO A 142 -13.21 -1.53 -17.48
CA PRO A 142 -14.56 -1.58 -16.91
C PRO A 142 -15.19 -2.97 -16.97
N ALA A 143 -14.70 -3.87 -17.85
CA ALA A 143 -15.17 -5.24 -17.97
C ALA A 143 -14.59 -6.16 -16.88
N HIS A 144 -13.50 -5.75 -16.20
CA HIS A 144 -12.92 -6.56 -15.13
C HIS A 144 -13.94 -6.83 -14.02
N PRO A 145 -14.12 -8.09 -13.54
CA PRO A 145 -15.18 -8.47 -12.60
C PRO A 145 -15.25 -7.60 -11.34
N LEU A 146 -14.11 -7.28 -10.71
CA LEU A 146 -14.06 -6.43 -9.51
C LEU A 146 -14.47 -4.99 -9.82
N ILE A 147 -13.99 -4.42 -10.93
CA ILE A 147 -14.28 -3.04 -11.33
C ILE A 147 -15.76 -2.91 -11.70
N ARG A 148 -16.30 -3.88 -12.43
CA ARG A 148 -17.72 -3.94 -12.76
C ARG A 148 -18.57 -4.03 -11.50
N ALA A 149 -18.25 -4.95 -10.58
CA ALA A 149 -18.99 -5.12 -9.32
C ALA A 149 -18.98 -3.83 -8.48
N TYR A 150 -17.85 -3.12 -8.45
CA TYR A 150 -17.76 -1.82 -7.78
C TYR A 150 -18.64 -0.77 -8.47
N GLY A 151 -18.60 -0.67 -9.80
CA GLY A 151 -19.40 0.29 -10.59
C GLY A 151 -20.90 0.04 -10.51
N THR A 152 -21.34 -1.21 -10.38
CA THR A 152 -22.76 -1.59 -10.24
C THR A 152 -23.24 -1.66 -8.78
N ASN A 153 -22.38 -1.33 -7.80
CA ASN A 153 -22.68 -1.40 -6.37
C ASN A 153 -23.19 -2.79 -5.94
N GLU A 154 -22.53 -3.84 -6.37
CA GLU A 154 -22.89 -5.21 -6.00
C GLU A 154 -23.00 -5.37 -4.46
N PRO A 155 -24.08 -5.98 -3.95
CA PRO A 155 -24.34 -6.03 -2.50
C PRO A 155 -23.21 -6.69 -1.69
N TRP A 156 -22.54 -7.72 -2.25
CA TRP A 156 -21.45 -8.42 -1.58
C TRP A 156 -20.19 -7.53 -1.41
N LEU A 157 -20.06 -6.46 -2.20
CA LEU A 157 -18.90 -5.54 -2.17
C LEU A 157 -19.20 -4.25 -1.40
N SER A 158 -20.47 -3.99 -1.13
CA SER A 158 -20.91 -2.74 -0.47
C SER A 158 -20.27 -2.55 0.90
N GLY A 159 -19.61 -1.39 1.09
CA GLY A 159 -18.89 -1.06 2.32
C GLY A 159 -17.59 -1.84 2.55
N ARG A 160 -17.20 -2.72 1.62
CA ARG A 160 -16.02 -3.58 1.74
C ARG A 160 -14.89 -3.23 0.78
N PHE A 161 -15.15 -2.39 -0.22
CA PHE A 161 -14.16 -2.00 -1.21
C PHE A 161 -14.19 -0.50 -1.46
N LEU A 162 -13.00 0.11 -1.39
CA LEU A 162 -12.78 1.51 -1.75
C LEU A 162 -11.81 1.57 -2.92
N LEU A 163 -12.09 2.44 -3.89
CA LEU A 163 -11.23 2.69 -5.03
C LEU A 163 -11.06 4.20 -5.21
N SER A 164 -9.81 4.66 -5.33
CA SER A 164 -9.48 6.03 -5.70
C SER A 164 -8.57 6.07 -6.93
N PRO A 165 -8.58 7.15 -7.74
CA PRO A 165 -7.96 7.17 -9.06
C PRO A 165 -6.48 7.59 -9.00
N HIS A 166 -5.63 6.83 -8.29
CA HIS A 166 -4.20 7.10 -8.09
C HIS A 166 -3.95 8.53 -7.57
N ALA A 167 -4.71 8.91 -6.54
CA ALA A 167 -4.77 10.27 -6.02
C ALA A 167 -4.22 10.41 -4.59
N ALA A 168 -3.65 9.37 -3.99
CA ALA A 168 -3.11 9.44 -2.63
C ALA A 168 -1.99 10.48 -2.45
N PHE A 169 -1.31 10.88 -3.54
CA PHE A 169 -0.31 11.95 -3.55
C PHE A 169 -0.91 13.35 -3.80
N TYR A 170 -2.14 13.42 -4.32
CA TYR A 170 -2.72 14.64 -4.90
C TYR A 170 -3.19 15.61 -3.81
N SER A 171 -2.28 16.45 -3.38
CA SER A 171 -2.53 17.57 -2.46
C SER A 171 -1.85 18.83 -2.98
N ALA A 172 -2.27 20.01 -2.54
CA ALA A 172 -1.64 21.27 -2.93
C ALA A 172 -0.13 21.28 -2.65
N ALA A 173 0.29 20.81 -1.48
CA ALA A 173 1.69 20.69 -1.10
C ALA A 173 2.42 19.61 -1.93
N GLY A 174 1.78 18.44 -2.15
CA GLY A 174 2.33 17.36 -2.98
C GLY A 174 2.57 17.79 -4.42
N MET A 175 1.62 18.54 -5.00
CA MET A 175 1.74 19.07 -6.36
C MET A 175 2.82 20.15 -6.48
N ALA A 176 2.96 21.02 -5.49
CA ALA A 176 4.04 21.99 -5.43
C ALA A 176 5.42 21.29 -5.36
N ASP A 177 5.55 20.29 -4.49
CA ASP A 177 6.77 19.51 -4.34
C ASP A 177 7.12 18.70 -5.60
N LEU A 178 6.13 18.11 -6.26
CA LEU A 178 6.32 17.36 -7.51
C LEU A 178 6.88 18.21 -8.64
N ARG A 179 6.57 19.51 -8.66
CA ARG A 179 7.11 20.46 -9.65
C ARG A 179 8.47 21.00 -9.23
N ARG A 180 8.65 21.37 -7.98
CA ARG A 180 9.84 22.05 -7.46
C ARG A 180 11.04 21.11 -7.32
N LYS A 181 10.87 19.96 -6.63
CA LYS A 181 11.98 19.07 -6.28
C LYS A 181 12.73 18.45 -7.48
N PRO A 182 12.08 18.03 -8.58
CA PRO A 182 12.80 17.59 -9.77
C PRO A 182 13.67 18.70 -10.37
N VAL A 183 13.15 19.95 -10.46
CA VAL A 183 13.90 21.08 -10.97
C VAL A 183 15.11 21.37 -10.09
N GLU A 184 14.94 21.45 -8.78
CA GLU A 184 16.05 21.62 -7.82
C GLU A 184 17.11 20.53 -7.97
N THR A 185 16.69 19.27 -8.21
CA THR A 185 17.61 18.14 -8.42
C THR A 185 18.42 18.31 -9.69
N VAL A 186 17.78 18.70 -10.80
CA VAL A 186 18.45 18.94 -12.08
C VAL A 186 19.43 20.12 -11.96
N VAL A 187 19.00 21.24 -11.35
CA VAL A 187 19.85 22.42 -11.13
C VAL A 187 21.09 22.02 -10.30
N ALA A 188 20.91 21.32 -9.18
CA ALA A 188 22.03 20.91 -8.33
C ALA A 188 23.02 20.00 -9.09
N TYR A 189 22.53 19.14 -9.99
CA TYR A 189 23.41 18.33 -10.84
C TYR A 189 24.20 19.18 -11.85
N LEU A 190 23.53 20.07 -12.55
CA LEU A 190 24.16 20.89 -13.59
C LEU A 190 25.14 21.94 -13.04
N THR A 191 24.86 22.48 -11.84
CA THR A 191 25.70 23.56 -11.27
C THR A 191 26.76 23.04 -10.28
N GLU A 192 26.52 21.93 -9.60
CA GLU A 192 27.34 21.45 -8.50
C GLU A 192 27.82 19.99 -8.69
N GLY A 193 27.40 19.30 -9.76
CA GLY A 193 27.66 17.88 -9.98
C GLY A 193 26.99 16.96 -8.95
N LYS A 194 26.07 17.48 -8.11
CA LYS A 194 25.42 16.73 -7.03
C LYS A 194 24.24 15.93 -7.53
N LEU A 195 24.43 14.60 -7.59
CA LEU A 195 23.37 13.67 -7.93
C LEU A 195 22.57 13.27 -6.69
N ARG A 196 21.29 13.65 -6.60
CA ARG A 196 20.40 13.31 -5.48
C ARG A 196 19.29 12.37 -5.94
N ASN A 197 18.97 11.37 -5.12
CA ASN A 197 17.84 10.44 -5.36
C ASN A 197 17.87 9.78 -6.75
N CYS A 198 19.02 9.56 -7.33
CA CYS A 198 19.19 8.91 -8.62
C CYS A 198 19.01 7.39 -8.45
N VAL A 199 17.90 6.86 -8.96
CA VAL A 199 17.58 5.42 -8.84
C VAL A 199 18.37 4.53 -9.81
N ASN A 200 19.00 5.14 -10.82
CA ASN A 200 19.82 4.48 -11.84
C ASN A 200 21.29 4.95 -11.86
N ALA A 201 21.80 5.41 -10.73
CA ALA A 201 23.18 5.90 -10.61
C ALA A 201 24.23 4.91 -11.12
N ALA A 202 24.02 3.62 -10.90
CA ALA A 202 24.90 2.56 -11.39
C ALA A 202 25.00 2.51 -12.92
N LEU A 203 23.92 2.85 -13.63
CA LEU A 203 23.91 2.94 -15.10
C LEU A 203 24.69 4.18 -15.58
N LEU A 204 24.59 5.31 -14.89
CA LEU A 204 25.33 6.52 -15.24
C LEU A 204 26.84 6.32 -15.16
N ALA A 205 27.32 5.56 -14.19
CA ALA A 205 28.73 5.21 -14.07
C ALA A 205 29.24 4.42 -15.28
N GLN A 206 28.38 3.63 -15.94
CA GLN A 206 28.74 2.88 -17.17
C GLN A 206 28.78 3.75 -18.42
N TYR A 207 27.99 4.85 -18.46
CA TYR A 207 27.91 5.76 -19.61
C TYR A 207 28.83 6.99 -19.46
N GLY A 208 29.20 7.39 -18.24
CA GLY A 208 30.04 8.54 -17.96
C GLY A 208 31.54 8.38 -18.28
N SER A 209 31.97 7.18 -18.69
CA SER A 209 33.35 6.90 -19.12
C SER A 209 33.59 7.05 -20.64
N ARG A 210 32.65 7.64 -21.36
CA ARG A 210 32.72 7.88 -22.82
C ARG A 210 32.82 9.37 -23.17
N SER A 211 33.62 10.15 -22.44
CA SER A 211 34.01 11.50 -22.83
C SER A 211 35.53 11.63 -22.85
#